data_e269214dc5c098f45bb400686564ad98
#
_entry.id   e269214dc5c098f45bb400686564ad98
#
_cell.length_a   1.000
_cell.length_b   1.000
_cell.length_c   1.000
_cell.angle_alpha   90.00
_cell.angle_beta   90.00
_cell.angle_gamma   90.00
#
_symmetry.space_group_name_H-M   'P 1'
#
loop_
_entity.id
_entity.type
_entity.pdbx_description
1 polymer ?
#
loop_
_entity_poly.entity_id
_entity_poly.type
_entity_poly.pdbx_seq_one_letter_code
_entity_poly.pdbx_strand_id
1 'polypeptide(L)'
;MKKLIALFLICVLALAGCGKDTFSIAITVPAGSQGEFVFSDEEICPTGKKITVSCGEGLGETEVLLAPVDENLTAGYVNTPIAPGAPAAFDTDPGAWLKVGVNVTNDTAEDKIVWVEVTGVEVRIE
;
A
#
# COMPACT_ATOMS: atom_id res chain seq x y z
N MET A 1 -12.13 10.42 -10.19
CA MET A 1 -12.31 10.11 -11.59
C MET A 1 -11.17 9.33 -12.13
N LYS A 2 -10.01 9.93 -12.24
CA LYS A 2 -8.88 9.22 -12.79
C LYS A 2 -8.51 8.01 -11.99
N LYS A 3 -8.63 8.10 -10.69
CA LYS A 3 -8.34 6.97 -9.83
C LYS A 3 -9.27 5.82 -10.06
N LEU A 4 -10.52 6.13 -10.32
CA LEU A 4 -11.49 5.11 -10.61
C LEU A 4 -11.10 4.32 -11.84
N ILE A 5 -10.66 5.03 -12.85
CA ILE A 5 -10.27 4.38 -14.08
C ILE A 5 -9.08 3.46 -13.86
N ALA A 6 -8.11 3.93 -13.09
CA ALA A 6 -6.93 3.14 -12.82
C ALA A 6 -7.28 1.88 -12.04
N LEU A 7 -8.14 2.03 -11.04
CA LEU A 7 -8.56 0.88 -10.26
C LEU A 7 -9.27 -0.14 -11.12
N PHE A 8 -10.12 0.35 -12.01
CA PHE A 8 -10.85 -0.54 -12.88
C PHE A 8 -9.91 -1.37 -13.75
N LEU A 9 -8.92 -0.73 -14.31
CA LEU A 9 -7.95 -1.44 -15.14
C LEU A 9 -7.21 -2.50 -14.37
N ILE A 10 -6.83 -2.18 -13.16
CA ILE A 10 -6.09 -3.10 -12.34
C ILE A 10 -6.94 -4.30 -11.99
N CYS A 11 -8.18 -4.07 -11.66
CA CYS A 11 -9.08 -5.16 -11.35
C CYS A 11 -9.25 -6.11 -12.52
N VAL A 12 -9.35 -5.56 -13.71
CA VAL A 12 -9.49 -6.38 -14.89
C VAL A 12 -8.27 -7.28 -15.08
N LEU A 13 -7.10 -6.71 -14.89
CA LEU A 13 -5.88 -7.48 -15.04
C LEU A 13 -5.79 -8.57 -13.98
N ALA A 14 -6.15 -8.24 -12.76
CA ALA A 14 -6.09 -9.20 -11.69
C ALA A 14 -7.02 -10.37 -11.94
N LEU A 15 -8.20 -10.10 -12.43
CA LEU A 15 -9.16 -11.15 -12.73
C LEU A 15 -8.63 -12.08 -13.78
N ALA A 16 -7.93 -11.55 -14.75
CA ALA A 16 -7.40 -12.39 -15.80
C ALA A 16 -6.29 -13.30 -15.29
N GLY A 17 -5.65 -12.91 -14.21
CA GLY A 17 -4.45 -13.61 -13.78
C GLY A 17 -4.66 -14.67 -12.73
N CYS A 18 -5.31 -14.35 -11.62
CA CYS A 18 -5.19 -15.24 -10.49
C CYS A 18 -6.45 -15.38 -9.65
N GLY A 19 -7.49 -14.71 -9.99
CA GLY A 19 -8.72 -14.80 -9.20
C GLY A 19 -8.71 -14.01 -7.92
N LYS A 20 -7.66 -13.26 -7.65
CA LYS A 20 -7.61 -12.34 -6.52
C LYS A 20 -7.36 -10.95 -7.05
N ASP A 21 -8.08 -10.00 -6.50
CA ASP A 21 -7.90 -8.62 -6.91
C ASP A 21 -6.62 -8.06 -6.36
N THR A 22 -5.89 -7.37 -7.21
CA THR A 22 -4.69 -6.64 -6.82
C THR A 22 -4.96 -5.17 -7.07
N PHE A 23 -4.68 -4.36 -6.05
CA PHE A 23 -4.92 -2.92 -6.13
C PHE A 23 -3.61 -2.18 -6.05
N SER A 24 -3.48 -1.13 -6.85
CA SER A 24 -2.35 -0.21 -6.74
C SER A 24 -2.75 0.96 -5.86
N ILE A 25 -1.98 1.20 -4.84
CA ILE A 25 -2.22 2.26 -3.88
C ILE A 25 -1.15 3.32 -4.09
N ALA A 26 -1.57 4.55 -4.34
CA ALA A 26 -0.64 5.66 -4.54
C ALA A 26 -0.29 6.28 -3.21
N ILE A 27 0.98 6.57 -3.02
CA ILE A 27 1.47 7.23 -1.81
C ILE A 27 2.29 8.43 -2.25
N THR A 28 1.91 9.60 -1.76
CA THR A 28 2.65 10.83 -2.06
C THR A 28 3.72 11.02 -1.01
N VAL A 29 4.97 11.02 -1.45
CA VAL A 29 6.11 11.25 -0.57
C VAL A 29 6.50 12.71 -0.69
N PRO A 30 6.35 13.50 0.36
CA PRO A 30 6.62 14.93 0.26
C PRO A 30 8.07 15.21 -0.03
N ALA A 31 8.32 16.34 -0.68
CA ALA A 31 9.68 16.81 -0.90
C ALA A 31 10.37 16.95 0.46
N GLY A 32 11.63 16.53 0.51
CA GLY A 32 12.41 16.63 1.72
C GLY A 32 12.17 15.51 2.74
N SER A 33 11.43 14.48 2.39
CA SER A 33 11.23 13.35 3.29
C SER A 33 12.53 12.62 3.56
N GLN A 34 12.76 12.26 4.80
CA GLN A 34 14.06 11.72 5.22
C GLN A 34 13.89 10.44 6.01
N GLY A 35 13.19 9.47 5.43
CA GLY A 35 13.11 8.17 6.08
C GLY A 35 11.99 8.03 7.08
N GLU A 36 11.01 8.89 7.05
CA GLU A 36 9.81 8.74 7.84
C GLU A 36 8.82 7.90 7.08
N PHE A 37 7.92 7.26 7.83
CA PHE A 37 6.81 6.57 7.17
C PHE A 37 5.81 7.58 6.65
N VAL A 38 5.40 7.39 5.40
CA VAL A 38 4.38 8.20 4.75
C VAL A 38 3.24 7.27 4.41
N PHE A 39 2.02 7.65 4.75
CA PHE A 39 0.87 6.78 4.65
C PHE A 39 0.00 7.13 3.46
N SER A 40 -0.68 6.11 2.95
CA SER A 40 -1.60 6.27 1.83
C SER A 40 -2.83 7.05 2.27
N ASP A 41 -3.48 7.71 1.29
CA ASP A 41 -4.79 8.29 1.51
C ASP A 41 -5.86 7.20 1.48
N GLU A 42 -5.68 6.21 0.64
CA GLU A 42 -6.60 5.11 0.56
C GLU A 42 -6.42 4.19 1.77
N GLU A 43 -7.52 3.56 2.17
CA GLU A 43 -7.50 2.60 3.25
C GLU A 43 -7.80 1.23 2.69
N ILE A 44 -7.22 0.21 3.29
CA ILE A 44 -7.41 -1.16 2.87
C ILE A 44 -7.99 -1.96 4.02
N CYS A 45 -8.77 -2.97 3.67
CA CYS A 45 -9.38 -3.85 4.66
C CYS A 45 -9.12 -5.29 4.25
N PRO A 46 -8.47 -6.07 5.09
CA PRO A 46 -8.22 -7.46 4.73
C PRO A 46 -9.53 -8.22 4.54
N THR A 47 -9.59 -9.04 3.51
CA THR A 47 -10.74 -9.91 3.27
C THR A 47 -10.51 -11.30 3.82
N GLY A 48 -9.31 -11.59 4.27
CA GLY A 48 -8.94 -12.86 4.85
C GLY A 48 -7.85 -12.66 5.87
N LYS A 49 -7.08 -13.70 6.11
CA LYS A 49 -6.07 -13.67 7.15
C LYS A 49 -4.69 -13.31 6.66
N LYS A 50 -4.56 -12.94 5.40
CA LYS A 50 -3.26 -12.59 4.84
C LYS A 50 -3.41 -11.51 3.80
N ILE A 51 -2.49 -10.56 3.85
CA ILE A 51 -2.34 -9.53 2.83
C ILE A 51 -0.95 -9.66 2.24
N THR A 52 -0.82 -9.48 0.94
CA THR A 52 0.48 -9.41 0.28
C THR A 52 0.68 -8.00 -0.24
N VAL A 53 1.84 -7.42 0.05
CA VAL A 53 2.21 -6.08 -0.40
C VAL A 53 3.49 -6.18 -1.20
N SER A 54 3.48 -5.61 -2.39
CA SER A 54 4.68 -5.62 -3.24
C SER A 54 4.95 -4.23 -3.77
N CYS A 55 6.16 -4.03 -4.26
CA CYS A 55 6.56 -2.77 -4.86
C CYS A 55 5.80 -2.56 -6.15
N GLY A 56 5.18 -1.42 -6.28
CA GLY A 56 4.59 -1.00 -7.53
C GLY A 56 5.52 -0.04 -8.24
N GLU A 57 4.97 0.68 -9.18
CA GLU A 57 5.74 1.58 -10.01
C GLU A 57 6.37 2.69 -9.18
N GLY A 58 7.63 2.95 -9.42
CA GLY A 58 8.34 4.03 -8.77
C GLY A 58 8.87 3.71 -7.38
N LEU A 59 8.55 2.55 -6.85
CA LEU A 59 8.95 2.20 -5.50
C LEU A 59 10.08 1.18 -5.53
N GLY A 60 11.17 1.51 -4.88
CA GLY A 60 12.28 0.60 -4.72
C GLY A 60 12.23 -0.09 -3.37
N GLU A 61 13.36 -0.57 -2.94
CA GLU A 61 13.47 -1.25 -1.65
C GLU A 61 13.06 -0.31 -0.52
N THR A 62 12.17 -0.78 0.36
CA THR A 62 11.69 0.03 1.46
C THR A 62 11.08 -0.88 2.53
N GLU A 63 10.60 -0.28 3.59
CA GLU A 63 9.82 -0.99 4.60
C GLU A 63 8.36 -0.59 4.49
N VAL A 64 7.47 -1.54 4.74
CA VAL A 64 6.02 -1.32 4.70
C VAL A 64 5.46 -1.52 6.10
N LEU A 65 4.60 -0.60 6.50
CA LEU A 65 3.89 -0.68 7.77
C LEU A 65 2.41 -0.59 7.50
N LEU A 66 1.65 -1.52 8.08
CA LEU A 66 0.19 -1.47 8.01
C LEU A 66 -0.30 -0.97 9.35
N ALA A 67 -1.00 0.14 9.36
CA ALA A 67 -1.42 0.79 10.60
C ALA A 67 -2.94 0.86 10.68
N PRO A 68 -3.54 0.40 11.78
CA PRO A 68 -4.98 0.47 11.95
C PRO A 68 -5.46 1.91 12.00
N VAL A 69 -6.51 2.19 11.27
CA VAL A 69 -7.04 3.55 11.21
C VAL A 69 -7.61 3.97 12.56
N ASP A 70 -8.26 3.05 13.24
CA ASP A 70 -8.99 3.35 14.46
C ASP A 70 -8.12 3.47 15.70
N GLU A 71 -6.85 3.14 15.58
CA GLU A 71 -5.98 3.05 16.75
C GLU A 71 -4.94 4.15 16.77
N ASN A 72 -5.26 5.30 16.25
CA ASN A 72 -4.35 6.43 16.19
C ASN A 72 -3.07 6.12 15.45
N LEU A 73 -3.08 5.08 14.65
CA LEU A 73 -1.93 4.68 13.84
C LEU A 73 -0.71 4.30 14.68
N THR A 74 -0.93 3.93 15.93
CA THR A 74 0.21 3.64 16.80
C THR A 74 0.42 2.15 17.02
N ALA A 75 -0.61 1.35 16.82
CA ALA A 75 -0.50 -0.08 17.01
C ALA A 75 -0.71 -0.74 15.66
N GLY A 76 0.31 -0.80 14.89
CA GLY A 76 0.21 -1.41 13.57
C GLY A 76 0.80 -2.80 13.58
N TYR A 77 0.81 -3.40 12.42
CA TYR A 77 1.53 -4.63 12.22
C TYR A 77 3.00 -4.32 12.10
N VAL A 78 3.82 -5.32 12.35
CA VAL A 78 5.27 -5.13 12.29
C VAL A 78 5.65 -4.71 10.88
N ASN A 79 6.51 -3.69 10.78
CA ASN A 79 6.97 -3.27 9.46
C ASN A 79 7.89 -4.34 8.88
N THR A 80 7.77 -4.52 7.58
CA THR A 80 8.46 -5.60 6.86
C THR A 80 9.11 -5.01 5.62
N PRO A 81 10.37 -5.40 5.35
CA PRO A 81 11.03 -4.89 4.13
C PRO A 81 10.43 -5.51 2.88
N ILE A 82 10.36 -4.72 1.82
CA ILE A 82 9.98 -5.20 0.50
C ILE A 82 10.97 -4.63 -0.51
N ALA A 83 11.05 -5.31 -1.66
CA ALA A 83 11.89 -4.88 -2.76
C ALA A 83 11.21 -5.33 -4.05
N PRO A 84 11.59 -4.76 -5.19
CA PRO A 84 11.04 -5.21 -6.46
C PRO A 84 11.27 -6.71 -6.61
N GLY A 85 10.19 -7.45 -6.85
CA GLY A 85 10.25 -8.90 -6.95
C GLY A 85 10.29 -9.64 -5.63
N ALA A 86 10.22 -8.93 -4.50
CA ALA A 86 10.28 -9.55 -3.18
C ALA A 86 9.15 -8.98 -2.32
N PRO A 87 7.94 -9.48 -2.48
CA PRO A 87 6.79 -8.97 -1.71
C PRO A 87 6.83 -9.42 -0.26
N ALA A 88 6.07 -8.72 0.57
CA ALA A 88 5.90 -9.09 1.97
C ALA A 88 4.50 -9.62 2.18
N ALA A 89 4.38 -10.60 3.06
CA ALA A 89 3.08 -11.12 3.46
C ALA A 89 2.85 -10.77 4.92
N PHE A 90 1.64 -10.32 5.22
CA PHE A 90 1.26 -9.94 6.57
C PHE A 90 0.12 -10.82 7.02
N ASP A 91 0.20 -11.30 8.25
CA ASP A 91 -0.94 -11.99 8.88
C ASP A 91 -1.88 -10.92 9.39
N THR A 92 -3.14 -11.01 9.03
CA THR A 92 -4.10 -9.96 9.32
C THR A 92 -5.41 -10.57 9.80
N ASP A 93 -6.26 -9.71 10.35
CA ASP A 93 -7.63 -10.08 10.69
C ASP A 93 -8.58 -9.35 9.77
N PRO A 94 -9.59 -10.04 9.22
CA PRO A 94 -10.52 -9.37 8.32
C PRO A 94 -11.38 -8.35 9.06
N GLY A 95 -11.77 -7.32 8.34
CA GLY A 95 -12.70 -6.34 8.85
C GLY A 95 -12.09 -5.07 9.42
N ALA A 96 -10.77 -5.01 9.54
CA ALA A 96 -10.12 -3.82 10.08
C ALA A 96 -9.60 -2.96 8.95
N TRP A 97 -9.87 -1.66 9.00
CA TRP A 97 -9.37 -0.74 8.00
C TRP A 97 -7.99 -0.25 8.39
N LEU A 98 -7.08 -0.27 7.42
CA LEU A 98 -5.67 0.02 7.64
C LEU A 98 -5.17 1.01 6.60
N LYS A 99 -4.14 1.75 6.96
CA LYS A 99 -3.40 2.56 6.00
C LYS A 99 -2.06 1.92 5.74
N VAL A 100 -1.58 2.09 4.51
CA VAL A 100 -0.29 1.54 4.10
C VAL A 100 0.74 2.63 4.19
N GLY A 101 1.81 2.39 4.94
CA GLY A 101 2.90 3.32 5.05
C GLY A 101 4.17 2.76 4.44
N VAL A 102 4.96 3.63 3.83
CA VAL A 102 6.27 3.26 3.30
C VAL A 102 7.30 4.25 3.78
N ASN A 103 8.52 3.78 3.88
CA ASN A 103 9.62 4.57 4.39
C ASN A 103 10.55 4.91 3.22
N VAL A 104 10.30 6.06 2.58
CA VAL A 104 11.01 6.45 1.38
C VAL A 104 11.64 7.82 1.58
N THR A 105 12.88 7.95 1.16
CA THR A 105 13.57 9.23 1.19
C THR A 105 13.31 9.96 -0.12
N ASN A 106 12.93 11.22 -0.02
CA ASN A 106 12.75 12.07 -1.20
C ASN A 106 13.49 13.36 -0.95
N ASP A 107 14.73 13.44 -1.42
CA ASP A 107 15.58 14.59 -1.22
C ASP A 107 15.50 15.58 -2.38
N THR A 108 14.45 15.49 -3.18
CA THR A 108 14.22 16.44 -4.26
C THR A 108 13.35 17.59 -3.78
N ALA A 109 13.18 18.59 -4.64
CA ALA A 109 12.38 19.77 -4.33
C ALA A 109 10.90 19.57 -4.63
N GLU A 110 10.50 18.39 -5.12
CA GLU A 110 9.12 18.14 -5.54
C GLU A 110 8.60 16.88 -4.89
N ASP A 111 7.29 16.83 -4.67
CA ASP A 111 6.65 15.63 -4.17
C ASP A 111 6.80 14.51 -5.19
N LYS A 112 6.82 13.29 -4.68
CA LYS A 112 7.01 12.12 -5.51
C LYS A 112 5.89 11.14 -5.21
N ILE A 113 5.36 10.51 -6.24
CA ILE A 113 4.31 9.50 -6.06
C ILE A 113 4.92 8.14 -6.29
N VAL A 114 4.75 7.25 -5.33
CA VAL A 114 5.16 5.86 -5.44
C VAL A 114 3.93 4.99 -5.28
N TRP A 115 4.02 3.77 -5.74
CA TRP A 115 2.90 2.85 -5.74
C TRP A 115 3.26 1.58 -5.02
N VAL A 116 2.29 1.04 -4.27
CA VAL A 116 2.40 -0.33 -3.75
C VAL A 116 1.24 -1.12 -4.32
N GLU A 117 1.47 -2.41 -4.50
CA GLU A 117 0.42 -3.31 -4.98
C GLU A 117 0.02 -4.21 -3.84
N VAL A 118 -1.29 -4.27 -3.58
CA VAL A 118 -1.81 -4.97 -2.41
C VAL A 118 -2.83 -5.98 -2.86
N THR A 119 -2.72 -7.20 -2.36
CA THR A 119 -3.61 -8.29 -2.69
C THR A 119 -4.26 -8.82 -1.42
N GLY A 120 -5.53 -9.20 -1.52
CA GLY A 120 -6.26 -9.77 -0.39
C GLY A 120 -7.01 -8.74 0.41
N VAL A 121 -7.39 -7.63 -0.21
CA VAL A 121 -8.02 -6.51 0.49
C VAL A 121 -9.18 -5.94 -0.31
N GLU A 122 -10.00 -5.16 0.38
CA GLU A 122 -10.89 -4.18 -0.21
C GLU A 122 -10.25 -2.81 -0.01
N VAL A 123 -10.58 -1.88 -0.87
CA VAL A 123 -9.98 -0.54 -0.84
C VAL A 123 -11.08 0.50 -0.78
N ARG A 124 -10.87 1.54 0.02
CA ARG A 124 -11.76 2.70 0.04
C ARG A 124 -10.91 3.96 0.15
N ILE A 125 -11.50 5.07 -0.25
CA ILE A 125 -10.85 6.38 -0.13
C ILE A 125 -11.49 7.09 1.03
N GLU A 126 -10.64 7.60 1.90
CA GLU A 126 -11.07 8.30 3.09
C GLU A 126 -11.81 9.58 2.75
#